data_35c582aadd53436a64b60ccb8e2f1b4c
#
_entry.id   35c582aadd53436a64b60ccb8e2f1b4c
#
_cell.length_a   1.000
_cell.length_b   1.000
_cell.length_c   1.000
_cell.angle_alpha   90.00
_cell.angle_beta   90.00
_cell.angle_gamma   90.00
#
_symmetry.space_group_name_H-M   'P 1'
#
loop_
_entity.id
_entity.type
_entity.pdbx_description
1 polymer ?
#
loop_
_entity_poly.entity_id
_entity_poly.type
_entity_poly.pdbx_seq_one_letter_code
_entity_poly.pdbx_strand_id
1 'polypeptide(L)'
;MTLPSGVTLIDLRPAELRLREPLAGLISLPIVAVSLDAIENGTHGLNADLGPLVVICERGVRSGLAARYLQADGLQASAYPGGVPALRRALQGAVAEDNSG
;
A
#
# COMPACT_ATOMS: atom_id res chain seq x y z
N MET A 1 -5.39 -10.51 -2.11
CA MET A 1 -6.19 -9.49 -1.44
C MET A 1 -6.79 -8.56 -2.46
N THR A 2 -8.06 -8.25 -2.35
CA THR A 2 -8.73 -7.27 -3.21
C THR A 2 -8.77 -5.92 -2.51
N LEU A 3 -8.38 -4.87 -3.22
CA LEU A 3 -8.38 -3.52 -2.66
C LEU A 3 -9.75 -2.88 -2.87
N PRO A 4 -10.48 -2.57 -1.79
CA PRO A 4 -11.78 -1.91 -1.91
C PRO A 4 -11.61 -0.45 -2.33
N SER A 5 -12.67 0.13 -2.88
CA SER A 5 -12.69 1.56 -3.15
C SER A 5 -12.72 2.33 -1.82
N GLY A 6 -12.28 3.57 -1.84
CA GLY A 6 -12.28 4.42 -0.65
C GLY A 6 -11.06 4.28 0.24
N VAL A 7 -10.12 3.39 -0.08
CA VAL A 7 -8.87 3.30 0.69
C VAL A 7 -7.78 4.15 0.03
N THR A 8 -6.79 4.55 0.83
CA THR A 8 -5.57 5.19 0.35
C THR A 8 -4.42 4.21 0.50
N LEU A 9 -3.66 4.05 -0.55
CA LEU A 9 -2.49 3.17 -0.56
C LEU A 9 -1.27 3.93 -0.07
N ILE A 10 -0.58 3.36 0.91
CA ILE A 10 0.64 3.96 1.46
C ILE A 10 1.84 3.17 0.93
N ASP A 11 2.63 3.83 0.09
CA ASP A 11 3.79 3.22 -0.56
C ASP A 11 5.04 3.48 0.28
N LEU A 12 5.58 2.42 0.88
CA LEU A 12 6.79 2.51 1.73
C LEU A 12 8.08 2.38 0.94
N ARG A 13 8.00 2.10 -0.35
CA ARG A 13 9.22 1.84 -1.14
C ARG A 13 10.08 3.08 -1.25
N PRO A 14 11.42 2.93 -1.34
CA PRO A 14 12.29 4.07 -1.60
C PRO A 14 12.01 4.70 -2.97
N ALA A 15 12.42 5.95 -3.13
CA ALA A 15 12.13 6.74 -4.33
C ALA A 15 12.58 6.06 -5.61
N GLU A 16 13.71 5.37 -5.58
CA GLU A 16 14.24 4.66 -6.76
C GLU A 16 13.24 3.63 -7.29
N LEU A 17 12.65 2.84 -6.39
CA LEU A 17 11.70 1.82 -6.78
C LEU A 17 10.37 2.43 -7.20
N ARG A 18 9.94 3.51 -6.55
CA ARG A 18 8.70 4.21 -6.92
C ARG A 18 8.80 4.81 -8.33
N LEU A 19 9.97 5.32 -8.69
CA LEU A 19 10.20 5.87 -10.03
C LEU A 19 10.30 4.77 -11.08
N ARG A 20 10.90 3.64 -10.72
CA ARG A 20 11.11 2.52 -11.63
C ARG A 20 9.80 1.76 -11.92
N GLU A 21 8.98 1.60 -10.90
CA GLU A 21 7.70 0.88 -11.00
C GLU A 21 6.60 1.64 -10.27
N PRO A 22 6.10 2.74 -10.86
CA PRO A 22 5.05 3.53 -10.19
C PRO A 22 3.76 2.74 -10.06
N LEU A 23 3.14 2.80 -8.88
CA LEU A 23 1.86 2.14 -8.64
C LEU A 23 0.70 2.89 -9.30
N ALA A 24 0.87 4.17 -9.54
CA ALA A 24 -0.19 4.98 -10.15
C ALA A 24 -0.63 4.47 -11.52
N GLY A 25 0.24 3.79 -12.24
CA GLY A 25 -0.11 3.18 -13.52
C GLY A 25 -0.80 1.83 -13.40
N LEU A 26 -0.84 1.25 -12.20
CA LEU A 26 -1.41 -0.07 -11.97
C LEU A 26 -2.80 -0.02 -11.32
N ILE A 27 -3.05 0.97 -10.50
CA ILE A 27 -4.30 1.10 -9.75
C ILE A 27 -4.80 2.54 -9.78
N SER A 28 -6.10 2.70 -9.55
CA SER A 28 -6.76 4.01 -9.57
C SER A 28 -6.95 4.64 -8.19
N LEU A 29 -6.47 4.00 -7.14
CA LEU A 29 -6.62 4.51 -5.77
C LEU A 29 -5.61 5.63 -5.50
N PRO A 30 -5.92 6.56 -4.58
CA PRO A 30 -4.94 7.53 -4.12
C PRO A 30 -3.73 6.83 -3.52
N ILE A 31 -2.55 7.32 -3.84
CA ILE A 31 -1.28 6.76 -3.37
C ILE A 31 -0.48 7.85 -2.70
N VAL A 32 -0.03 7.60 -1.47
CA VAL A 32 0.84 8.50 -0.73
C VAL A 32 2.13 7.78 -0.41
N ALA A 33 3.26 8.37 -0.79
CA ALA A 33 4.57 7.82 -0.49
C ALA A 33 5.02 8.33 0.88
N VAL A 34 5.35 7.38 1.77
CA VAL A 34 5.78 7.70 3.14
C VAL A 34 6.88 6.71 3.53
N SER A 35 7.93 7.20 4.17
CA SER A 35 8.99 6.32 4.66
C SER A 35 8.58 5.63 5.96
N LEU A 36 9.14 4.46 6.22
CA LEU A 36 8.94 3.77 7.47
C LEU A 36 9.43 4.64 8.66
N ASP A 37 10.56 5.34 8.47
CA ASP A 37 11.08 6.24 9.51
C ASP A 37 10.07 7.30 9.91
N ALA A 38 9.41 7.92 8.94
CA ALA A 38 8.38 8.92 9.23
C ALA A 38 7.22 8.32 10.00
N ILE A 39 6.83 7.10 9.69
CA ILE A 39 5.76 6.39 10.39
C ILE A 39 6.19 6.07 11.82
N GLU A 40 7.39 5.55 12.01
CA GLU A 40 7.90 5.24 13.35
C GLU A 40 8.01 6.48 14.23
N ASN A 41 8.39 7.61 13.66
CA ASN A 41 8.59 8.86 14.39
C ASN A 41 7.32 9.69 14.53
N GLY A 42 6.21 9.25 13.93
CA GLY A 42 4.95 9.99 13.99
C GLY A 42 4.92 11.24 13.13
N THR A 43 5.86 11.38 12.18
CA THR A 43 5.97 12.56 11.32
C THR A 43 5.40 12.32 9.92
N HIS A 44 4.57 11.29 9.76
CA HIS A 44 4.03 10.88 8.47
C HIS A 44 2.98 11.83 7.88
N GLY A 45 2.34 12.64 8.70
CA GLY A 45 1.32 13.57 8.22
C GLY A 45 0.01 12.93 7.76
N LEU A 46 -0.18 11.64 7.99
CA LEU A 46 -1.39 10.93 7.61
C LEU A 46 -2.49 11.16 8.64
N ASN A 47 -3.73 11.21 8.19
CA ASN A 47 -4.86 11.46 9.08
C ASN A 47 -6.09 10.68 8.62
N ALA A 48 -7.15 10.72 9.44
CA ALA A 48 -8.37 9.96 9.22
C ALA A 48 -9.14 10.39 7.96
N ASP A 49 -8.90 11.59 7.45
CA ASP A 49 -9.57 12.08 6.25
C ASP A 49 -9.20 11.27 5.01
N LEU A 50 -8.08 10.57 5.04
CA LEU A 50 -7.65 9.71 3.94
C LEU A 50 -8.46 8.41 3.86
N GLY A 51 -9.31 8.13 4.84
CA GLY A 51 -10.03 6.86 4.93
C GLY A 51 -9.11 5.73 5.39
N PRO A 52 -9.54 4.48 5.23
CA PRO A 52 -8.70 3.35 5.57
C PRO A 52 -7.41 3.34 4.76
N LEU A 53 -6.31 2.98 5.40
CA LEU A 53 -4.98 2.94 4.78
C LEU A 53 -4.57 1.50 4.53
N VAL A 54 -4.05 1.23 3.34
CA VAL A 54 -3.42 -0.04 3.02
C VAL A 54 -1.96 0.21 2.73
N VAL A 55 -1.09 -0.38 3.54
CA VAL A 55 0.35 -0.14 3.46
C VAL A 55 0.98 -1.20 2.59
N ILE A 56 1.77 -0.79 1.60
CA ILE A 56 2.45 -1.70 0.71
C ILE A 56 3.95 -1.39 0.68
N CYS A 57 4.76 -2.43 0.60
CA CYS A 57 6.20 -2.32 0.44
C CYS A 57 6.67 -3.28 -0.64
N GLU A 58 7.99 -3.41 -0.81
CA GLU A 58 8.55 -4.24 -1.87
C GLU A 58 8.11 -5.70 -1.81
N ARG A 59 8.20 -6.30 -0.62
CA ARG A 59 7.97 -7.74 -0.42
C ARG A 59 7.01 -8.08 0.71
N GLY A 60 6.38 -7.09 1.31
CA GLY A 60 5.46 -7.31 2.42
C GLY A 60 6.09 -7.42 3.79
N VAL A 61 7.41 -7.22 3.91
CA VAL A 61 8.12 -7.39 5.19
C VAL A 61 7.89 -6.20 6.13
N ARG A 62 7.95 -4.98 5.61
CA ARG A 62 7.87 -3.76 6.42
C ARG A 62 6.46 -3.24 6.61
N SER A 63 5.57 -3.59 5.72
CA SER A 63 4.21 -3.06 5.71
C SER A 63 3.43 -3.44 6.98
N GLY A 64 3.64 -4.65 7.51
CA GLY A 64 3.00 -5.09 8.74
C GLY A 64 3.40 -4.23 9.94
N LEU A 65 4.68 -3.94 10.06
CA LEU A 65 5.20 -3.08 11.13
C LEU A 65 4.64 -1.66 11.00
N ALA A 66 4.68 -1.11 9.80
CA ALA A 66 4.15 0.22 9.53
C ALA A 66 2.66 0.32 9.87
N ALA A 67 1.88 -0.70 9.50
CA ALA A 67 0.46 -0.72 9.82
C ALA A 67 0.21 -0.69 11.32
N ARG A 68 1.03 -1.40 12.10
CA ARG A 68 0.93 -1.39 13.57
C ARG A 68 1.19 0.00 14.15
N TYR A 69 2.21 0.70 13.66
CA TYR A 69 2.48 2.06 14.10
C TYR A 69 1.33 3.01 13.78
N LEU A 70 0.76 2.88 12.58
CA LEU A 70 -0.37 3.72 12.18
C LEU A 70 -1.61 3.41 13.02
N GLN A 71 -1.86 2.16 13.33
CA GLN A 71 -2.95 1.76 14.23
C GLN A 71 -2.77 2.38 15.62
N ALA A 72 -1.54 2.40 16.12
CA ALA A 72 -1.22 3.03 17.41
C ALA A 72 -1.48 4.54 17.38
N ASP A 73 -1.38 5.15 16.22
CA ASP A 73 -1.70 6.57 16.03
C ASP A 73 -3.19 6.84 15.82
N GLY A 74 -4.03 5.81 15.95
CA GLY A 74 -5.48 5.94 15.86
C GLY A 74 -6.03 5.83 14.44
N LEU A 75 -5.23 5.39 13.48
CA LEU A 75 -5.66 5.28 12.09
C LEU A 75 -6.08 3.84 11.76
N GLN A 76 -7.02 3.70 10.83
CA GLN A 76 -7.36 2.39 10.28
C GLN A 76 -6.30 2.03 9.24
N ALA A 77 -5.48 1.04 9.54
CA ALA A 77 -4.39 0.65 8.66
C ALA A 77 -4.24 -0.87 8.64
N SER A 78 -3.93 -1.38 7.48
CA SER A 78 -3.62 -2.79 7.28
C SER A 78 -2.49 -2.91 6.28
N ALA A 79 -1.79 -4.05 6.30
CA ALA A 79 -0.70 -4.32 5.38
C ALA A 79 -1.21 -5.11 4.19
N TYR A 80 -0.70 -4.79 2.99
CA TYR A 80 -0.94 -5.61 1.82
C TYR A 80 0.02 -6.79 1.84
N PRO A 81 -0.48 -8.03 1.92
CA PRO A 81 0.40 -9.19 2.05
C PRO A 81 1.20 -9.45 0.78
N GLY A 82 2.49 -9.74 0.92
CA GLY A 82 3.35 -10.08 -0.21
C GLY A 82 3.89 -8.91 -1.01
N GLY A 83 3.52 -7.67 -0.67
CA GLY A 83 4.06 -6.48 -1.30
C GLY A 83 3.66 -6.28 -2.76
N VAL A 84 4.44 -5.47 -3.47
CA VAL A 84 4.16 -5.12 -4.87
C VAL A 84 4.09 -6.34 -5.78
N PRO A 85 4.96 -7.36 -5.67
CA PRO A 85 4.81 -8.55 -6.52
C PRO A 85 3.46 -9.25 -6.36
N ALA A 86 2.94 -9.32 -5.13
CA ALA A 86 1.63 -9.93 -4.89
C ALA A 86 0.50 -9.09 -5.49
N LEU A 87 0.61 -7.76 -5.40
CA LEU A 87 -0.37 -6.86 -6.02
C LEU A 87 -0.39 -7.06 -7.54
N ARG A 88 0.78 -7.13 -8.16
CA ARG A 88 0.87 -7.35 -9.61
C ARG A 88 0.25 -8.68 -10.02
N ARG A 89 0.52 -9.75 -9.26
CA ARG A 89 -0.08 -11.06 -9.52
C ARG A 89 -1.59 -11.03 -9.36
N ALA A 90 -2.09 -10.33 -8.35
CA ALA A 90 -3.54 -10.20 -8.14
C ALA A 90 -4.21 -9.49 -9.32
N LEU A 91 -3.59 -8.43 -9.84
CA LEU A 91 -4.12 -7.71 -11.00
C LEU A 91 -4.07 -8.56 -12.27
N GLN A 92 -2.98 -9.29 -12.48
CA GLN A 92 -2.83 -10.19 -13.61
C GLN A 92 -3.78 -11.39 -13.50
N GLY A 93 -3.93 -11.93 -12.30
CA GLY A 93 -4.82 -13.05 -12.03
C GLY A 93 -6.27 -12.72 -12.35
N ALA A 94 -6.72 -11.52 -11.99
CA ALA A 94 -8.06 -11.08 -12.30
C ALA A 94 -8.30 -11.03 -13.81
N VAL A 95 -7.33 -10.51 -14.57
CA VAL A 95 -7.42 -10.45 -16.04
C VAL A 95 -7.41 -11.87 -16.62
N ALA A 96 -6.54 -12.74 -16.11
CA ALA A 96 -6.44 -14.11 -16.58
C ALA A 96 -7.73 -14.91 -16.33
N GLU A 97 -8.36 -14.70 -15.19
CA GLU A 97 -9.64 -15.33 -14.88
C GLU A 97 -10.73 -14.90 -15.86
N ASP A 98 -10.78 -13.61 -16.20
CA ASP A 98 -11.73 -13.10 -17.18
C ASP A 98 -11.51 -13.75 -18.53
N ASN A 99 -10.27 -13.96 -18.93
CA ASN A 99 -9.92 -14.55 -20.20
C ASN A 99 -10.20 -16.06 -20.26
N SER A 100 -10.08 -16.74 -19.12
CA SER A 100 -10.29 -18.18 -19.05
C SER A 100 -11.76 -18.56 -18.90
N GLY A 101 -12.56 -17.60 -18.50
CA GLY A 101 -14.00 -17.82 -18.40
C GLY A 101 -14.66 -17.80 -19.73
#